data_fa012e18a8b235d1466b369520fc6bfa
#
_entry.id   fa012e18a8b235d1466b369520fc6bfa
#
_cell.length_a   1.000
_cell.length_b   1.000
_cell.length_c   1.000
_cell.angle_alpha   90.00
_cell.angle_beta   90.00
_cell.angle_gamma   90.00
#
_symmetry.space_group_name_H-M   'P 1'
#
loop_
_entity.id
_entity.type
_entity.pdbx_description
1 polymer ?
#
loop_
_entity_poly.entity_id
_entity_poly.type
_entity_poly.pdbx_seq_one_letter_code
_entity_poly.pdbx_strand_id
1 'polypeptide(L)'
;MLDSIKKIFSGEGDEPVNTTGKPDISRDKSAELYEKAKTYFPGGVNSPVRAFRSVYGTPLFIEKGDGCHVWDADGNQFIDFCCSWGPLILGHNNAKVREKVTEVMQK
;
A
#
# COMPACT_ATOMS: atom_id res chain seq x y z
N MET A 1 -22.97 4.52 -28.65
CA MET A 1 -23.41 4.74 -27.25
C MET A 1 -23.29 3.46 -26.40
N LEU A 2 -23.75 2.30 -26.86
CA LEU A 2 -23.61 1.02 -26.12
C LEU A 2 -22.14 0.55 -25.95
N ASP A 3 -21.28 0.83 -26.93
CA ASP A 3 -19.85 0.41 -26.86
C ASP A 3 -19.04 1.22 -25.83
N SER A 4 -19.40 2.49 -25.62
CA SER A 4 -18.79 3.31 -24.56
C SER A 4 -19.14 2.80 -23.15
N ILE A 5 -20.34 2.25 -22.98
CA ILE A 5 -20.79 1.70 -21.69
C ILE A 5 -20.12 0.36 -21.42
N LYS A 6 -19.91 -0.48 -22.45
CA LYS A 6 -19.18 -1.75 -22.33
C LYS A 6 -17.72 -1.55 -21.90
N LYS A 7 -17.05 -0.48 -22.38
CA LYS A 7 -15.67 -0.16 -22.01
C LYS A 7 -15.52 0.20 -20.54
N ILE A 8 -16.56 0.81 -19.93
CA ILE A 8 -16.57 1.16 -18.49
C ILE A 8 -16.66 -0.11 -17.62
N PHE A 9 -17.28 -1.18 -18.11
CA PHE A 9 -17.48 -2.41 -17.34
C PHE A 9 -16.49 -3.55 -17.67
N SER A 10 -15.72 -3.43 -18.77
CA SER A 10 -14.76 -4.48 -19.18
C SER A 10 -13.44 -4.46 -18.41
N GLY A 11 -13.18 -3.44 -17.59
CA GLY A 11 -11.93 -3.31 -16.86
C GLY A 11 -10.70 -2.99 -17.72
N GLU A 12 -10.88 -2.81 -19.02
CA GLU A 12 -9.88 -2.24 -19.94
C GLU A 12 -9.92 -0.72 -19.81
N GLY A 13 -9.55 -0.21 -18.64
CA GLY A 13 -9.44 1.21 -18.39
C GLY A 13 -8.18 1.77 -19.01
N ASP A 14 -8.31 2.87 -19.74
CA ASP A 14 -7.19 3.74 -20.06
C ASP A 14 -6.40 3.99 -18.76
N GLU A 15 -5.10 3.88 -18.79
CA GLU A 15 -4.22 4.28 -17.68
C GLU A 15 -4.69 5.65 -17.16
N PRO A 16 -4.86 5.84 -15.85
CA PRO A 16 -5.30 7.12 -15.32
C PRO A 16 -4.31 8.21 -15.71
N VAL A 17 -4.75 9.11 -16.57
CA VAL A 17 -3.92 10.24 -16.99
C VAL A 17 -3.61 11.06 -15.74
N ASN A 18 -2.33 11.21 -15.44
CA ASN A 18 -1.87 12.09 -14.36
C ASN A 18 -2.23 13.55 -14.70
N THR A 19 -3.40 13.98 -14.28
CA THR A 19 -3.90 15.35 -14.52
C THR A 19 -3.31 16.39 -13.57
N THR A 20 -2.49 15.96 -12.60
CA THR A 20 -1.97 16.86 -11.54
C THR A 20 -0.62 17.47 -11.87
N GLY A 21 0.04 17.04 -12.97
CA GLY A 21 1.38 17.50 -13.33
C GLY A 21 2.49 17.09 -12.33
N LYS A 22 2.16 16.26 -11.35
CA LYS A 22 3.15 15.66 -10.44
C LYS A 22 3.82 14.48 -11.13
N PRO A 23 5.12 14.26 -10.91
CA PRO A 23 5.78 13.07 -11.43
C PRO A 23 5.08 11.83 -10.90
N ASP A 24 4.93 10.82 -11.75
CA ASP A 24 4.42 9.53 -11.32
C ASP A 24 5.33 8.97 -10.23
N ILE A 25 4.70 8.46 -9.17
CA ILE A 25 5.40 7.82 -8.07
C ILE A 25 5.93 6.48 -8.57
N SER A 26 7.26 6.26 -8.54
CA SER A 26 7.84 4.96 -8.88
C SER A 26 7.26 3.86 -8.01
N ARG A 27 6.96 2.71 -8.64
CA ARG A 27 6.46 1.50 -7.99
C ARG A 27 7.16 0.24 -8.50
N ASP A 28 8.35 0.40 -9.04
CA ASP A 28 9.09 -0.68 -9.71
C ASP A 28 9.44 -1.80 -8.74
N LYS A 29 9.97 -1.47 -7.56
CA LYS A 29 10.26 -2.46 -6.51
C LYS A 29 8.99 -3.07 -5.93
N SER A 30 7.96 -2.28 -5.71
CA SER A 30 6.66 -2.76 -5.25
C SER A 30 6.05 -3.74 -6.27
N ALA A 31 6.19 -3.49 -7.57
CA ALA A 31 5.75 -4.39 -8.63
C ALA A 31 6.53 -5.73 -8.59
N GLU A 32 7.85 -5.69 -8.49
CA GLU A 32 8.69 -6.88 -8.35
C GLU A 32 8.30 -7.70 -7.12
N LEU A 33 8.18 -7.04 -5.97
CA LEU A 33 7.77 -7.68 -4.72
C LEU A 33 6.37 -8.28 -4.81
N TYR A 34 5.45 -7.64 -5.52
CA TYR A 34 4.10 -8.15 -5.74
C TYR A 34 4.10 -9.43 -6.57
N GLU A 35 4.86 -9.47 -7.68
CA GLU A 35 5.01 -10.70 -8.47
C GLU A 35 5.59 -11.84 -7.61
N LYS A 36 6.60 -11.56 -6.81
CA LYS A 36 7.16 -12.53 -5.86
C LYS A 36 6.13 -12.97 -4.81
N ALA A 37 5.37 -12.04 -4.25
CA ALA A 37 4.37 -12.33 -3.23
C ALA A 37 3.26 -13.25 -3.73
N LYS A 38 2.88 -13.17 -5.01
CA LYS A 38 1.90 -14.07 -5.64
C LYS A 38 2.32 -15.54 -5.64
N THR A 39 3.62 -15.84 -5.49
CA THR A 39 4.12 -17.21 -5.37
C THR A 39 3.93 -17.79 -3.97
N TYR A 40 3.72 -16.95 -2.94
CA TYR A 40 3.59 -17.36 -1.55
C TYR A 40 2.18 -17.19 -0.99
N PHE A 41 1.45 -16.17 -1.47
CA PHE A 41 0.14 -15.81 -0.96
C PHE A 41 -0.92 -15.77 -2.06
N PRO A 42 -2.13 -16.30 -1.82
CA PRO A 42 -3.24 -16.14 -2.75
C PRO A 42 -3.48 -14.65 -3.06
N GLY A 43 -3.31 -14.27 -4.35
CA GLY A 43 -3.45 -12.89 -4.79
C GLY A 43 -2.32 -11.94 -4.37
N GLY A 44 -1.20 -12.46 -3.81
CA GLY A 44 -0.01 -11.67 -3.47
C GLY A 44 -0.15 -10.77 -2.26
N VAL A 45 -1.19 -10.95 -1.44
CA VAL A 45 -1.50 -10.07 -0.31
C VAL A 45 -2.05 -10.83 0.89
N ASN A 46 -1.88 -10.30 2.09
CA ASN A 46 -2.40 -10.87 3.33
C ASN A 46 -3.89 -10.53 3.56
N SER A 47 -4.45 -9.60 2.80
CA SER A 47 -5.85 -9.20 2.87
C SER A 47 -6.34 -8.77 1.49
N PRO A 48 -7.54 -9.19 1.05
CA PRO A 48 -8.08 -8.82 -0.26
C PRO A 48 -8.15 -7.30 -0.51
N VAL A 49 -8.36 -6.51 0.54
CA VAL A 49 -8.42 -5.05 0.47
C VAL A 49 -7.08 -4.45 0.00
N ARG A 50 -5.96 -5.10 0.33
CA ARG A 50 -4.62 -4.64 -0.03
C ARG A 50 -4.20 -4.98 -1.46
N ALA A 51 -5.03 -5.74 -2.20
CA ALA A 51 -4.73 -6.16 -3.58
C ALA A 51 -4.99 -5.07 -4.63
N PHE A 52 -5.41 -3.89 -4.23
CA PHE A 52 -5.72 -2.75 -5.11
C PHE A 52 -6.75 -3.04 -6.21
N ARG A 53 -7.61 -4.06 -6.02
CA ARG A 53 -8.62 -4.46 -7.03
C ARG A 53 -9.66 -3.38 -7.33
N SER A 54 -9.88 -2.47 -6.38
CA SER A 54 -10.86 -1.37 -6.49
C SER A 54 -10.19 -0.01 -6.67
N VAL A 55 -8.87 0.03 -6.80
CA VAL A 55 -8.07 1.24 -7.03
C VAL A 55 -7.00 0.94 -8.08
N TYR A 56 -6.45 1.99 -8.67
CA TYR A 56 -5.43 1.85 -9.70
C TYR A 56 -4.04 1.60 -9.12
N GLY A 57 -3.22 0.95 -9.94
CA GLY A 57 -1.81 0.74 -9.68
C GLY A 57 -1.48 -0.55 -8.95
N THR A 58 -0.19 -0.77 -8.74
CA THR A 58 0.35 -1.92 -8.02
C THR A 58 0.24 -1.70 -6.51
N PRO A 59 -0.07 -2.75 -5.72
CA PRO A 59 0.00 -2.69 -4.26
C PRO A 59 1.34 -2.18 -3.78
N LEU A 60 1.32 -1.28 -2.79
CA LEU A 60 2.52 -0.76 -2.16
C LEU A 60 3.07 -1.78 -1.15
N PHE A 61 4.38 -1.95 -1.14
CA PHE A 61 5.09 -2.72 -0.12
C PHE A 61 5.74 -1.76 0.86
N ILE A 62 5.13 -1.62 2.03
CA ILE A 62 5.60 -0.70 3.06
C ILE A 62 6.83 -1.30 3.75
N GLU A 63 7.93 -0.55 3.79
CA GLU A 63 9.20 -0.94 4.40
C GLU A 63 9.32 -0.45 5.84
N LYS A 64 8.84 0.76 6.11
CA LYS A 64 8.91 1.36 7.46
C LYS A 64 7.77 2.33 7.72
N GLY A 65 7.55 2.62 9.00
CA GLY A 65 6.64 3.67 9.45
C GLY A 65 7.21 4.40 10.66
N ASP A 66 6.95 5.70 10.74
CA ASP A 66 7.29 6.54 11.89
C ASP A 66 6.29 7.68 12.05
N GLY A 67 5.75 7.86 13.24
CA GLY A 67 4.69 8.83 13.50
C GLY A 67 3.49 8.62 12.57
N CYS A 68 3.13 9.63 11.80
CA CYS A 68 2.04 9.55 10.82
C CYS A 68 2.51 9.15 9.41
N HIS A 69 3.78 8.85 9.22
CA HIS A 69 4.34 8.57 7.91
C HIS A 69 4.66 7.10 7.72
N VAL A 70 4.52 6.62 6.47
CA VAL A 70 4.99 5.32 6.00
C VAL A 70 5.83 5.52 4.75
N TRP A 71 6.78 4.63 4.53
CA TRP A 71 7.62 4.59 3.32
C TRP A 71 7.50 3.23 2.67
N ASP A 72 7.30 3.25 1.36
CA ASP A 72 7.31 2.01 0.58
C ASP A 72 8.72 1.57 0.19
N ALA A 73 8.82 0.40 -0.41
CA ALA A 73 10.09 -0.18 -0.88
C ALA A 73 10.73 0.64 -2.01
N ASP A 74 9.97 1.48 -2.70
CA ASP A 74 10.44 2.39 -3.74
C ASP A 74 10.98 3.71 -3.17
N GLY A 75 10.86 3.93 -1.85
CA GLY A 75 11.32 5.12 -1.14
C GLY A 75 10.31 6.27 -1.12
N ASN A 76 9.11 6.06 -1.60
CA ASN A 76 8.06 7.07 -1.54
C ASN A 76 7.54 7.21 -0.11
N GLN A 77 7.28 8.46 0.31
CA GLN A 77 6.71 8.77 1.62
C GLN A 77 5.22 9.10 1.49
N PHE A 78 4.43 8.55 2.39
CA PHE A 78 2.99 8.79 2.47
C PHE A 78 2.58 9.17 3.89
N ILE A 79 1.46 9.89 4.03
CA ILE A 79 0.78 10.07 5.31
C ILE A 79 -0.22 8.93 5.45
N ASP A 80 -0.12 8.17 6.57
CA ASP A 80 -1.04 7.08 6.87
C ASP A 80 -2.28 7.59 7.62
N PHE A 81 -3.38 7.71 6.91
CA PHE A 81 -4.69 8.03 7.48
C PHE A 81 -5.46 6.79 7.97
N CYS A 82 -4.95 5.60 7.69
CA CYS A 82 -5.61 4.34 8.04
C CYS A 82 -5.28 3.88 9.47
N CYS A 83 -4.04 4.12 9.93
CA CYS A 83 -3.56 3.79 11.27
C CYS A 83 -3.91 2.35 11.71
N SER A 84 -3.79 1.38 10.78
CA SER A 84 -4.18 -0.04 10.97
C SER A 84 -5.63 -0.21 11.46
N TRP A 85 -6.51 0.72 11.09
CA TRP A 85 -7.92 0.75 11.49
C TRP A 85 -8.14 0.88 13.00
N GLY A 86 -7.32 1.73 13.64
CA GLY A 86 -7.44 2.12 15.02
C GLY A 86 -6.30 1.73 15.96
N PRO A 87 -5.63 0.56 15.83
CA PRO A 87 -4.55 0.18 16.76
C PRO A 87 -3.40 1.17 16.85
N LEU A 88 -3.07 1.90 15.78
CA LEU A 88 -1.95 2.84 15.73
C LEU A 88 -2.36 4.28 16.15
N ILE A 89 -3.16 4.42 17.18
CA ILE A 89 -3.59 5.72 17.73
C ILE A 89 -2.43 6.65 18.10
N LEU A 90 -1.25 6.09 18.45
CA LEU A 90 -0.03 6.84 18.75
C LEU A 90 0.90 6.99 17.55
N GLY A 91 0.45 6.59 16.37
CA GLY A 91 1.27 6.51 15.16
C GLY A 91 2.18 5.30 15.12
N HIS A 92 2.93 5.21 14.01
CA HIS A 92 3.89 4.14 13.78
C HIS A 92 5.11 4.27 14.70
N ASN A 93 5.69 3.13 15.08
CA ASN A 93 6.98 3.03 15.74
C ASN A 93 7.12 3.89 17.03
N ASN A 94 6.03 4.07 17.79
CA ASN A 94 6.07 4.85 19.02
C ASN A 94 7.12 4.31 19.99
N ALA A 95 8.05 5.18 20.42
CA ALA A 95 9.22 4.77 21.21
C ALA A 95 8.84 4.10 22.55
N LYS A 96 7.82 4.64 23.27
CA LYS A 96 7.38 4.07 24.55
C LYS A 96 6.74 2.69 24.39
N VAL A 97 5.95 2.50 23.31
CA VAL A 97 5.34 1.22 23.01
C VAL A 97 6.42 0.20 22.67
N ARG A 98 7.36 0.57 21.79
CA ARG A 98 8.48 -0.29 21.39
C ARG A 98 9.34 -0.72 22.57
N GLU A 99 9.69 0.24 23.46
CA GLU A 99 10.45 -0.05 24.67
C GLU A 99 9.73 -1.08 25.56
N LYS A 100 8.41 -0.89 25.77
CA LYS A 100 7.62 -1.82 26.59
C LYS A 100 7.48 -3.19 25.95
N VAL A 101 7.28 -3.26 24.63
CA VAL A 101 7.25 -4.53 23.90
C VAL A 101 8.58 -5.27 24.03
N THR A 102 9.71 -4.56 23.86
CA THR A 102 11.06 -5.16 24.00
C THR A 102 11.26 -5.73 25.40
N GLU A 103 10.88 -4.98 26.44
CA GLU A 103 10.98 -5.46 27.84
C GLU A 103 10.18 -6.76 28.06
N VAL A 104 8.97 -6.83 27.53
CA VAL A 104 8.10 -7.99 27.72
C VAL A 104 8.60 -9.20 26.91
N MET A 105 9.15 -8.99 25.72
CA MET A 105 9.71 -10.07 24.88
C MET A 105 10.96 -10.74 25.50
N GLN A 106 11.60 -10.12 26.48
CA GLN A 106 12.76 -10.68 27.19
C GLN A 106 12.36 -11.59 28.37
N LYS A 107 11.09 -11.74 28.66
CA LYS A 107 10.56 -12.57 29.76
C LYS A 107 10.04 -13.90 29.24
#